data_b2c5b2f5c69c6144e6ad37bf531aa0e4
#
_entry.id   b2c5b2f5c69c6144e6ad37bf531aa0e4
#
_cell.length_a   1.000
_cell.length_b   1.000
_cell.length_c   1.000
_cell.angle_alpha   90.00
_cell.angle_beta   90.00
_cell.angle_gamma   90.00
#
_symmetry.space_group_name_H-M   'P 1'
#
loop_
_entity.id
_entity.type
_entity.pdbx_description
1 polymer ?
#
loop_
_entity_poly.entity_id
_entity_poly.type
_entity_poly.pdbx_seq_one_letter_code
_entity_poly.pdbx_strand_id
1 'polypeptide(L)'
;MRKIIWLKIIALTVMFLLPFAITVPVQAAARGIDPIVSTDWLANNLNDANLVIVDLRKVEDYKAGHIPGAVNVFYGSWAIKKGELLNELPSPDDLEDVISGAGIGNNSLVVLVDKTEKVPDQFGMTRVAWTLKYAGINNVAILNGGQDQWVREKRTLSQDLVKPKAKKK
;
A
#
# COMPACT_ATOMS: atom_id res chain seq x y z
N MET A 1 20.55 38.77 58.37
CA MET A 1 21.34 37.85 57.53
C MET A 1 20.69 36.47 57.20
N ARG A 2 19.67 36.00 57.96
CA ARG A 2 19.01 34.69 57.69
C ARG A 2 18.04 34.68 56.50
N LYS A 3 17.46 35.82 56.12
CA LYS A 3 16.47 35.89 55.00
C LYS A 3 17.06 35.80 53.61
N ILE A 4 18.33 36.12 53.43
CA ILE A 4 19.01 36.09 52.11
C ILE A 4 19.43 34.65 51.70
N ILE A 5 19.67 33.80 52.70
CA ILE A 5 20.07 32.39 52.45
C ILE A 5 18.90 31.57 51.90
N TRP A 6 17.68 31.83 52.38
CA TRP A 6 16.47 31.14 51.90
C TRP A 6 16.10 31.46 50.45
N LEU A 7 16.30 32.72 50.01
CA LEU A 7 16.05 33.11 48.63
C LEU A 7 17.02 32.44 47.62
N LYS A 8 18.25 32.16 48.03
CA LYS A 8 19.23 31.51 47.15
C LYS A 8 18.99 29.99 47.01
N ILE A 9 18.37 29.37 48.01
CA ILE A 9 18.03 27.95 47.95
C ILE A 9 16.79 27.69 47.04
N ILE A 10 15.81 28.63 47.07
CA ILE A 10 14.63 28.52 46.19
C ILE A 10 15.02 28.74 44.71
N ALA A 11 15.96 29.64 44.43
CA ALA A 11 16.42 29.83 43.05
C ALA A 11 17.20 28.65 42.46
N LEU A 12 17.86 27.83 43.32
CA LEU A 12 18.60 26.66 42.88
C LEU A 12 17.74 25.42 42.64
N THR A 13 16.56 25.32 43.28
CA THR A 13 15.63 24.20 43.13
C THR A 13 14.73 24.31 41.90
N VAL A 14 14.49 25.51 41.40
CA VAL A 14 13.65 25.75 40.18
C VAL A 14 14.41 25.44 38.91
N MET A 15 15.75 25.42 38.93
CA MET A 15 16.57 25.16 37.75
C MET A 15 16.71 23.67 37.41
N PHE A 16 16.21 22.75 38.24
CA PHE A 16 16.31 21.28 38.03
C PHE A 16 15.01 20.61 37.56
N LEU A 17 13.96 21.37 37.27
CA LEU A 17 12.69 20.90 36.71
C LEU A 17 12.54 21.30 35.25
N LEU A 18 13.60 21.22 34.44
CA LEU A 18 13.45 21.14 33.00
C LEU A 18 12.87 19.76 32.69
N PRO A 19 11.69 19.67 32.06
CA PRO A 19 11.18 18.39 31.62
C PRO A 19 12.19 17.82 30.62
N PHE A 20 12.78 16.69 30.96
CA PHE A 20 13.53 15.88 30.04
C PHE A 20 12.51 15.46 28.98
N ALA A 21 12.43 16.20 27.89
CA ALA A 21 11.62 15.84 26.75
C ALA A 21 12.22 14.53 26.19
N ILE A 22 11.67 13.41 26.65
CA ILE A 22 11.99 12.12 26.05
C ILE A 22 11.43 12.19 24.63
N THR A 23 12.27 12.55 23.68
CA THR A 23 11.96 12.40 22.26
C THR A 23 11.96 10.90 21.99
N VAL A 24 10.78 10.29 22.07
CA VAL A 24 10.58 8.93 21.59
C VAL A 24 10.75 9.01 20.06
N PRO A 25 11.75 8.38 19.46
CA PRO A 25 11.84 8.35 18.01
C PRO A 25 10.58 7.68 17.48
N VAL A 26 9.80 8.41 16.69
CA VAL A 26 8.71 7.80 15.92
C VAL A 26 9.36 6.88 14.91
N GLN A 27 9.46 5.62 15.28
CA GLN A 27 9.95 4.58 14.39
C GLN A 27 8.81 4.25 13.43
N ALA A 28 8.95 4.69 12.18
CA ALA A 28 8.05 4.24 11.13
C ALA A 28 8.07 2.71 11.11
N ALA A 29 6.91 2.08 11.15
CA ALA A 29 6.82 0.62 11.08
C ALA A 29 7.60 0.13 9.86
N ALA A 30 8.54 -0.79 10.09
CA ALA A 30 9.35 -1.36 9.01
C ALA A 30 8.41 -2.00 7.97
N ARG A 31 8.59 -1.64 6.71
CA ARG A 31 7.80 -2.22 5.61
C ARG A 31 8.34 -3.62 5.30
N GLY A 32 7.43 -4.55 5.07
CA GLY A 32 7.78 -5.91 4.66
C GLY A 32 8.10 -6.03 3.15
N ILE A 33 7.89 -4.94 2.37
CA ILE A 33 8.11 -4.90 0.93
C ILE A 33 8.56 -3.51 0.49
N ASP A 34 9.46 -3.43 -0.47
CA ASP A 34 9.87 -2.16 -1.08
C ASP A 34 8.72 -1.52 -1.87
N PRO A 35 8.66 -0.17 -1.96
CA PRO A 35 7.59 0.54 -2.68
C PRO A 35 7.49 0.18 -4.16
N ILE A 36 8.61 -0.22 -4.76
CA ILE A 36 8.71 -0.65 -6.16
C ILE A 36 9.47 -1.96 -6.16
N VAL A 37 8.90 -3.00 -6.78
CA VAL A 37 9.53 -4.31 -6.92
C VAL A 37 9.79 -4.64 -8.38
N SER A 38 10.86 -5.39 -8.64
CA SER A 38 11.16 -5.85 -9.98
C SER A 38 10.32 -7.07 -10.38
N THR A 39 10.28 -7.37 -11.67
CA THR A 39 9.68 -8.60 -12.20
C THR A 39 10.40 -9.85 -11.68
N ASP A 40 11.72 -9.78 -11.46
CA ASP A 40 12.51 -10.87 -10.84
C ASP A 40 12.08 -11.12 -9.41
N TRP A 41 11.95 -10.02 -8.61
CA TRP A 41 11.47 -10.15 -7.23
C TRP A 41 10.10 -10.83 -7.22
N LEU A 42 9.17 -10.35 -8.05
CA LEU A 42 7.82 -10.91 -8.11
C LEU A 42 7.83 -12.39 -8.53
N ALA A 43 8.60 -12.75 -9.55
CA ALA A 43 8.70 -14.13 -10.03
C ALA A 43 9.22 -15.08 -8.93
N ASN A 44 10.18 -14.63 -8.13
CA ASN A 44 10.74 -15.43 -7.03
C ASN A 44 9.80 -15.55 -5.82
N ASN A 45 8.78 -14.70 -5.71
CA ASN A 45 7.86 -14.65 -4.57
C ASN A 45 6.42 -15.08 -4.92
N LEU A 46 6.14 -15.59 -6.13
CA LEU A 46 4.79 -15.99 -6.55
C LEU A 46 4.12 -17.00 -5.61
N ASN A 47 4.91 -17.80 -4.89
CA ASN A 47 4.42 -18.81 -3.95
C ASN A 47 4.31 -18.32 -2.48
N ASP A 48 4.58 -17.03 -2.20
CA ASP A 48 4.42 -16.48 -0.86
C ASP A 48 2.93 -16.42 -0.50
N ALA A 49 2.56 -17.05 0.61
CA ALA A 49 1.18 -17.12 1.08
C ALA A 49 0.58 -15.75 1.45
N ASN A 50 1.41 -14.74 1.70
CA ASN A 50 0.99 -13.39 2.01
C ASN A 50 0.94 -12.48 0.77
N LEU A 51 1.51 -12.93 -0.36
CA LEU A 51 1.51 -12.15 -1.59
C LEU A 51 0.10 -12.06 -2.18
N VAL A 52 -0.31 -10.85 -2.52
CA VAL A 52 -1.54 -10.56 -3.27
C VAL A 52 -1.15 -9.67 -4.44
N ILE A 53 -1.26 -10.20 -5.66
CA ILE A 53 -1.03 -9.45 -6.89
C ILE A 53 -2.37 -8.91 -7.37
N VAL A 54 -2.49 -7.60 -7.50
CA VAL A 54 -3.72 -6.94 -7.95
C VAL A 54 -3.51 -6.37 -9.35
N ASP A 55 -4.20 -6.95 -10.33
CA ASP A 55 -4.21 -6.48 -11.71
C ASP A 55 -5.32 -5.45 -11.89
N LEU A 56 -4.93 -4.20 -12.18
CA LEU A 56 -5.84 -3.04 -12.29
C LEU A 56 -6.41 -2.88 -13.70
N ARG A 57 -5.94 -3.68 -14.66
CA ARG A 57 -6.36 -3.62 -16.06
C ARG A 57 -7.84 -4.00 -16.23
N LYS A 58 -8.37 -3.68 -17.40
CA LYS A 58 -9.71 -4.14 -17.77
C LYS A 58 -9.78 -5.66 -17.77
N VAL A 59 -10.98 -6.18 -17.49
CA VAL A 59 -11.20 -7.63 -17.38
C VAL A 59 -10.88 -8.39 -18.68
N GLU A 60 -11.04 -7.75 -19.83
CA GLU A 60 -10.70 -8.33 -21.13
C GLU A 60 -9.19 -8.52 -21.27
N ASP A 61 -8.39 -7.52 -20.88
CA ASP A 61 -6.93 -7.58 -20.88
C ASP A 61 -6.40 -8.64 -19.88
N TYR A 62 -7.01 -8.70 -18.69
CA TYR A 62 -6.68 -9.71 -17.68
C TYR A 62 -6.96 -11.13 -18.20
N LYS A 63 -8.12 -11.38 -18.81
CA LYS A 63 -8.49 -12.68 -19.39
C LYS A 63 -7.61 -13.10 -20.56
N ALA A 64 -7.12 -12.13 -21.34
CA ALA A 64 -6.19 -12.43 -22.45
C ALA A 64 -4.84 -12.96 -21.94
N GLY A 65 -4.44 -12.61 -20.72
CA GLY A 65 -3.23 -13.10 -20.07
C GLY A 65 -2.77 -12.17 -18.95
N HIS A 66 -2.49 -12.75 -17.79
CA HIS A 66 -2.07 -12.03 -16.60
C HIS A 66 -0.94 -12.77 -15.85
N ILE A 67 -0.31 -12.12 -14.90
CA ILE A 67 0.71 -12.71 -14.03
C ILE A 67 0.05 -13.83 -13.20
N PRO A 68 0.66 -15.04 -13.13
CA PRO A 68 0.08 -16.15 -12.38
C PRO A 68 -0.27 -15.76 -10.94
N GLY A 69 -1.48 -16.10 -10.50
CA GLY A 69 -1.98 -15.80 -9.17
C GLY A 69 -2.52 -14.39 -8.98
N ALA A 70 -2.43 -13.50 -9.97
CA ALA A 70 -3.01 -12.16 -9.89
C ALA A 70 -4.53 -12.21 -9.85
N VAL A 71 -5.13 -11.35 -9.01
CA VAL A 71 -6.57 -11.10 -8.96
C VAL A 71 -6.89 -9.83 -9.73
N ASN A 72 -7.96 -9.84 -10.52
CA ASN A 72 -8.36 -8.64 -11.25
C ASN A 72 -9.30 -7.79 -10.40
N VAL A 73 -8.87 -6.58 -10.09
CA VAL A 73 -9.70 -5.53 -9.48
C VAL A 73 -9.50 -4.26 -10.27
N PHE A 74 -10.35 -4.06 -11.26
CA PHE A 74 -10.25 -2.94 -12.19
C PHE A 74 -10.12 -1.59 -11.46
N TYR A 75 -9.29 -0.70 -12.02
CA TYR A 75 -9.00 0.62 -11.45
C TYR A 75 -10.24 1.39 -10.97
N GLY A 76 -11.35 1.34 -11.74
CA GLY A 76 -12.60 2.01 -11.39
C GLY A 76 -13.25 1.57 -10.08
N SER A 77 -12.84 0.43 -9.51
CA SER A 77 -13.28 0.00 -8.18
C SER A 77 -12.60 0.79 -7.04
N TRP A 78 -11.46 1.41 -7.32
CA TRP A 78 -10.66 2.17 -6.35
C TRP A 78 -10.86 3.68 -6.46
N ALA A 79 -11.41 4.14 -7.58
CA ALA A 79 -11.56 5.56 -7.89
C ALA A 79 -12.89 5.76 -8.64
N ILE A 80 -13.88 6.30 -7.94
CA ILE A 80 -15.24 6.44 -8.43
C ILE A 80 -15.55 7.86 -8.90
N LYS A 81 -16.62 8.02 -9.69
CA LYS A 81 -17.22 9.33 -9.95
C LYS A 81 -18.25 9.63 -8.86
N LYS A 82 -18.17 10.81 -8.22
CA LYS A 82 -19.14 11.27 -7.21
C LYS A 82 -19.67 12.65 -7.62
N GLY A 83 -20.88 12.69 -8.14
CA GLY A 83 -21.41 13.90 -8.78
C GLY A 83 -20.55 14.30 -9.99
N GLU A 84 -20.03 15.53 -10.01
CA GLU A 84 -19.10 16.02 -11.05
C GLU A 84 -17.63 15.75 -10.72
N LEU A 85 -17.32 15.25 -9.52
CA LEU A 85 -15.95 14.94 -9.11
C LEU A 85 -15.54 13.57 -9.64
N LEU A 86 -14.35 13.52 -10.24
CA LEU A 86 -13.73 12.30 -10.76
C LEU A 86 -12.66 11.81 -9.81
N ASN A 87 -12.43 10.49 -9.82
CA ASN A 87 -11.39 9.84 -9.02
C ASN A 87 -11.54 10.04 -7.50
N GLU A 88 -12.79 10.12 -7.02
CA GLU A 88 -13.08 10.16 -5.59
C GLU A 88 -12.85 8.79 -4.93
N LEU A 89 -12.57 8.81 -3.64
CA LEU A 89 -12.52 7.56 -2.86
C LEU A 89 -13.92 6.95 -2.76
N PRO A 90 -14.04 5.62 -2.86
CA PRO A 90 -15.23 4.91 -2.44
C PRO A 90 -15.60 5.24 -0.98
N SER A 91 -16.82 4.94 -0.57
CA SER A 91 -17.17 5.00 0.85
C SER A 91 -16.26 4.05 1.66
N PRO A 92 -16.08 4.26 2.97
CA PRO A 92 -15.28 3.35 3.80
C PRO A 92 -15.73 1.89 3.70
N ASP A 93 -17.04 1.65 3.68
CA ASP A 93 -17.62 0.30 3.59
C ASP A 93 -17.36 -0.33 2.21
N ASP A 94 -17.59 0.43 1.11
CA ASP A 94 -17.30 -0.05 -0.25
C ASP A 94 -15.80 -0.32 -0.42
N LEU A 95 -14.94 0.51 0.16
CA LEU A 95 -13.49 0.32 0.10
C LEU A 95 -13.05 -0.94 0.87
N GLU A 96 -13.66 -1.20 2.04
CA GLU A 96 -13.41 -2.42 2.80
C GLU A 96 -13.84 -3.66 2.00
N ASP A 97 -14.97 -3.61 1.33
CA ASP A 97 -15.46 -4.70 0.47
C ASP A 97 -14.51 -4.96 -0.70
N VAL A 98 -14.02 -3.91 -1.37
CA VAL A 98 -13.03 -4.05 -2.44
C VAL A 98 -11.74 -4.68 -1.93
N ILE A 99 -11.20 -4.22 -0.80
CA ILE A 99 -9.96 -4.72 -0.20
C ILE A 99 -10.12 -6.19 0.21
N SER A 100 -11.17 -6.50 0.97
CA SER A 100 -11.40 -7.87 1.45
C SER A 100 -11.72 -8.83 0.30
N GLY A 101 -12.51 -8.38 -0.67
CA GLY A 101 -12.85 -9.11 -1.89
C GLY A 101 -11.63 -9.41 -2.77
N ALA A 102 -10.61 -8.57 -2.77
CA ALA A 102 -9.32 -8.83 -3.40
C ALA A 102 -8.43 -9.83 -2.63
N GLY A 103 -8.85 -10.28 -1.44
CA GLY A 103 -8.06 -11.15 -0.57
C GLY A 103 -6.95 -10.42 0.18
N ILE A 104 -7.02 -9.09 0.27
CA ILE A 104 -6.04 -8.27 1.00
C ILE A 104 -6.42 -8.23 2.48
N GLY A 105 -5.46 -8.51 3.35
CA GLY A 105 -5.57 -8.37 4.79
C GLY A 105 -4.35 -7.63 5.35
N ASN A 106 -4.33 -7.41 6.67
CA ASN A 106 -3.32 -6.58 7.35
C ASN A 106 -1.87 -7.05 7.13
N ASN A 107 -1.65 -8.35 6.93
CA ASN A 107 -0.33 -8.93 6.73
C ASN A 107 -0.01 -9.19 5.25
N SER A 108 -0.86 -8.76 4.32
CA SER A 108 -0.62 -8.99 2.90
C SER A 108 0.53 -8.14 2.37
N LEU A 109 1.34 -8.73 1.49
CA LEU A 109 2.29 -8.05 0.63
C LEU A 109 1.57 -7.80 -0.70
N VAL A 110 1.16 -6.58 -0.94
CA VAL A 110 0.34 -6.24 -2.13
C VAL A 110 1.23 -5.72 -3.23
N VAL A 111 1.14 -6.30 -4.42
CA VAL A 111 1.82 -5.83 -5.63
C VAL A 111 0.77 -5.39 -6.65
N LEU A 112 0.79 -4.12 -7.00
CA LEU A 112 -0.10 -3.54 -8.01
C LEU A 112 0.51 -3.68 -9.40
N VAL A 113 -0.31 -4.12 -10.34
CA VAL A 113 0.06 -4.34 -11.74
C VAL A 113 -0.93 -3.62 -12.66
N ASP A 114 -0.40 -2.89 -13.62
CA ASP A 114 -1.15 -2.29 -14.72
C ASP A 114 -0.26 -2.25 -15.97
N LYS A 115 -0.76 -1.73 -17.08
CA LYS A 115 0.05 -1.32 -18.23
C LYS A 115 0.91 -0.11 -17.84
N THR A 116 2.03 0.06 -18.53
CA THR A 116 2.94 1.19 -18.28
C THR A 116 3.26 2.00 -19.56
N GLU A 117 2.68 1.61 -20.68
CA GLU A 117 2.89 2.30 -21.98
C GLU A 117 2.33 3.73 -21.97
N LYS A 118 1.30 3.97 -21.19
CA LYS A 118 0.66 5.28 -21.08
C LYS A 118 0.83 5.86 -19.68
N VAL A 119 1.10 7.16 -19.62
CA VAL A 119 1.25 7.90 -18.35
C VAL A 119 0.03 7.74 -17.41
N PRO A 120 -1.24 7.79 -17.89
CA PRO A 120 -2.39 7.59 -17.02
C PRO A 120 -2.39 6.24 -16.26
N ASP A 121 -1.92 5.16 -16.88
CA ASP A 121 -1.88 3.83 -16.27
C ASP A 121 -0.90 3.78 -15.08
N GLN A 122 0.24 4.49 -15.22
CA GLN A 122 1.24 4.63 -14.14
C GLN A 122 0.68 5.41 -12.95
N PHE A 123 -0.10 6.47 -13.19
CA PHE A 123 -0.78 7.21 -12.12
C PHE A 123 -1.85 6.38 -11.43
N GLY A 124 -2.53 5.49 -12.17
CA GLY A 124 -3.52 4.57 -11.62
C GLY A 124 -2.95 3.71 -10.50
N MET A 125 -1.82 3.07 -10.72
CA MET A 125 -1.14 2.25 -9.70
C MET A 125 -0.75 3.07 -8.46
N THR A 126 -0.21 4.29 -8.67
CA THR A 126 0.18 5.19 -7.56
C THR A 126 -1.04 5.61 -6.74
N ARG A 127 -2.15 5.92 -7.40
CA ARG A 127 -3.40 6.28 -6.74
C ARG A 127 -3.93 5.13 -5.90
N VAL A 128 -3.95 3.90 -6.44
CA VAL A 128 -4.41 2.73 -5.69
C VAL A 128 -3.47 2.41 -4.53
N ALA A 129 -2.15 2.54 -4.71
CA ALA A 129 -1.18 2.38 -3.63
C ALA A 129 -1.45 3.35 -2.48
N TRP A 130 -1.75 4.62 -2.81
CA TRP A 130 -2.11 5.62 -1.80
C TRP A 130 -3.43 5.27 -1.11
N THR A 131 -4.45 4.84 -1.86
CA THR A 131 -5.75 4.42 -1.33
C THR A 131 -5.61 3.26 -0.33
N LEU A 132 -4.82 2.25 -0.68
CA LEU A 132 -4.55 1.12 0.22
C LEU A 132 -3.83 1.57 1.50
N LYS A 133 -2.85 2.46 1.39
CA LYS A 133 -2.17 3.04 2.55
C LYS A 133 -3.12 3.85 3.43
N TYR A 134 -3.98 4.66 2.83
CA TYR A 134 -5.03 5.38 3.55
C TYR A 134 -5.95 4.41 4.31
N ALA A 135 -6.28 3.27 3.72
CA ALA A 135 -7.05 2.21 4.36
C ALA A 135 -6.24 1.39 5.40
N GLY A 136 -4.96 1.72 5.65
CA GLY A 136 -4.12 1.07 6.66
C GLY A 136 -3.30 -0.13 6.15
N ILE A 137 -3.33 -0.44 4.86
CA ILE A 137 -2.50 -1.48 4.25
C ILE A 137 -1.13 -0.88 3.90
N ASN A 138 -0.11 -1.19 4.71
CA ASN A 138 1.21 -0.54 4.60
C ASN A 138 2.17 -1.22 3.62
N ASN A 139 2.02 -2.53 3.42
CA ASN A 139 2.91 -3.34 2.58
C ASN A 139 2.40 -3.36 1.14
N VAL A 140 2.47 -2.22 0.46
CA VAL A 140 2.04 -2.05 -0.93
C VAL A 140 3.22 -1.67 -1.80
N ALA A 141 3.37 -2.36 -2.92
CA ALA A 141 4.37 -2.12 -3.94
C ALA A 141 3.73 -1.94 -5.33
N ILE A 142 4.45 -1.29 -6.22
CA ILE A 142 4.15 -1.19 -7.65
C ILE A 142 5.14 -2.07 -8.39
N LEU A 143 4.66 -2.88 -9.34
CA LEU A 143 5.54 -3.65 -10.21
C LEU A 143 6.24 -2.72 -11.20
N ASN A 144 7.57 -2.68 -11.15
CA ASN A 144 8.37 -1.89 -12.09
C ASN A 144 8.17 -2.39 -13.53
N GLY A 145 7.78 -1.47 -14.42
CA GLY A 145 7.46 -1.80 -15.80
C GLY A 145 6.15 -2.56 -16.01
N GLY A 146 5.40 -2.85 -14.95
CA GLY A 146 4.06 -3.43 -14.98
C GLY A 146 3.95 -4.74 -15.74
N GLN A 147 2.76 -5.04 -16.23
CA GLN A 147 2.47 -6.19 -17.10
C GLN A 147 3.31 -6.17 -18.37
N ASP A 148 3.58 -4.99 -18.92
CA ASP A 148 4.31 -4.87 -20.19
C ASP A 148 5.75 -5.36 -20.06
N GLN A 149 6.41 -5.08 -18.93
CA GLN A 149 7.77 -5.58 -18.66
C GLN A 149 7.76 -7.10 -18.48
N TRP A 150 6.77 -7.63 -17.75
CA TRP A 150 6.61 -9.07 -17.56
C TRP A 150 6.50 -9.82 -18.89
N VAL A 151 5.71 -9.26 -19.83
CA VAL A 151 5.52 -9.79 -21.18
C VAL A 151 6.80 -9.64 -22.02
N ARG A 152 7.48 -8.50 -22.01
CA ARG A 152 8.74 -8.29 -22.73
C ARG A 152 9.82 -9.28 -22.32
N GLU A 153 9.84 -9.65 -21.04
CA GLU A 153 10.76 -10.67 -20.50
C GLU A 153 10.32 -12.11 -20.81
N LYS A 154 9.23 -12.27 -21.57
CA LYS A 154 8.67 -13.59 -21.96
C LYS A 154 8.38 -14.50 -20.77
N ARG A 155 7.97 -13.91 -19.64
CA ARG A 155 7.58 -14.68 -18.45
C ARG A 155 6.23 -15.34 -18.64
N THR A 156 5.99 -16.39 -17.88
CA THR A 156 4.73 -17.16 -17.92
C THR A 156 3.53 -16.27 -17.63
N LEU A 157 2.48 -16.43 -18.42
CA LEU A 157 1.17 -15.85 -18.21
C LEU A 157 0.16 -16.96 -17.87
N SER A 158 -0.85 -16.59 -17.11
CA SER A 158 -2.03 -17.41 -16.82
C SER A 158 -3.28 -16.79 -17.46
N GLN A 159 -4.28 -17.61 -17.73
CA GLN A 159 -5.64 -17.23 -18.09
C GLN A 159 -6.65 -17.75 -17.06
N ASP A 160 -6.17 -18.38 -15.99
CA ASP A 160 -6.99 -18.95 -14.94
C ASP A 160 -7.65 -17.84 -14.11
N LEU A 161 -8.96 -17.91 -13.93
CA LEU A 161 -9.67 -16.94 -13.08
C LEU A 161 -9.36 -17.20 -11.60
N VAL A 162 -8.59 -16.32 -11.00
CA VAL A 162 -8.27 -16.39 -9.57
C VAL A 162 -9.47 -15.87 -8.77
N LYS A 163 -10.00 -16.72 -7.88
CA LYS A 163 -11.01 -16.32 -6.88
C LYS A 163 -10.33 -16.16 -5.54
N PRO A 164 -10.04 -14.94 -5.11
CA PRO A 164 -9.42 -14.72 -3.80
C PRO A 164 -10.37 -15.15 -2.68
N LYS A 165 -9.82 -15.67 -1.59
CA LYS A 165 -10.59 -15.83 -0.36
C LYS A 165 -10.66 -14.47 0.31
N ALA A 166 -11.86 -13.93 0.49
CA ALA A 166 -12.08 -12.69 1.22
C ALA A 166 -11.43 -12.77 2.61
N LYS A 167 -10.62 -11.77 2.95
CA LYS A 167 -9.99 -11.65 4.26
C LYS A 167 -10.65 -10.49 5.01
N LYS A 168 -11.04 -10.73 6.26
CA LYS A 168 -11.43 -9.62 7.14
C LYS A 168 -10.19 -8.83 7.53
N LYS A 169 -10.35 -7.52 7.51
CA LYS A 169 -9.37 -6.55 7.97
C LYS A 169 -9.27 -6.56 9.50
#